data_04d9ec60ded9d2f18eb44cd440f9d26e
#
_entry.id   04d9ec60ded9d2f18eb44cd440f9d26e
#
_cell.length_a   1.000
_cell.length_b   1.000
_cell.length_c   1.000
_cell.angle_alpha   90.00
_cell.angle_beta   90.00
_cell.angle_gamma   90.00
#
_symmetry.space_group_name_H-M   'P 1'
#
loop_
_entity.id
_entity.type
_entity.pdbx_description
1 polymer ?
#
loop_
_entity_poly.entity_id
_entity_poly.type
_entity_poly.pdbx_seq_one_letter_code
_entity_poly.pdbx_strand_id
1 'polypeptide(L)'
;KNVEASSVNVYILSNQNELETAYSSNKLSMKMPVNNPIFDTLLNNNRNVVIAQQIEKDHAVSAITKELTEFFETTKSDALFILNEGHNIFGLITLGKKASGDHYKEYDYNVFTKLYSYFFVFGYYMRNISNKDIIDVVNREIKMSSQIITSIQENIDHIKNPKVDTGYMMVPSHNIGGEFIDLIRLTDTRHLFVVGDLSGKGIAASMNMVILKSIIRTYLSETHDFKELVTKVNTFVRDSLRKGTIFAGLFALIDFETDTMYYINCGIPALMMYTQVYNNVIEIQGSGHVLGFVKDISPYLSVKTIKLNRGDIILACTDGLINSHSLRGEQFGKERVQQALLDNSTYPAQRMAQFTFESLLKFMSKEMEDDVSILVLKYEYSVEYYEEETTEESSTEEATAETSQISENDSIPEERAEPSIEP
;
A
#
# COMPACT_ATOMS: atom_id res chain seq x y z
N LYS A 1 -10.64 -3.38 31.33
CA LYS A 1 -10.44 -3.11 32.77
C LYS A 1 -11.59 -3.61 33.67
N ASN A 2 -12.79 -3.88 33.16
CA ASN A 2 -13.96 -4.18 34.00
C ASN A 2 -14.37 -5.66 34.06
N VAL A 3 -13.73 -6.55 33.29
CA VAL A 3 -14.04 -7.97 33.21
C VAL A 3 -12.76 -8.78 33.25
N GLU A 4 -11.95 -8.58 34.26
CA GLU A 4 -10.69 -9.31 34.42
C GLU A 4 -10.95 -10.80 34.67
N ALA A 5 -11.28 -11.54 33.58
CA ALA A 5 -11.52 -12.98 33.64
C ALA A 5 -10.19 -13.72 33.84
N SER A 6 -10.18 -14.74 34.69
CA SER A 6 -9.04 -15.63 34.91
C SER A 6 -8.75 -16.52 33.72
N SER A 7 -9.76 -16.83 32.92
CA SER A 7 -9.67 -17.58 31.67
C SER A 7 -10.76 -17.19 30.67
N VAL A 8 -10.44 -17.37 29.38
CA VAL A 8 -11.38 -17.19 28.27
C VAL A 8 -11.25 -18.40 27.35
N ASN A 9 -12.36 -19.03 27.04
CA ASN A 9 -12.43 -20.09 26.05
C ASN A 9 -13.46 -19.74 24.99
N VAL A 10 -13.13 -19.99 23.73
CA VAL A 10 -13.99 -19.75 22.57
C VAL A 10 -14.18 -21.06 21.85
N TYR A 11 -15.42 -21.46 21.64
CA TYR A 11 -15.82 -22.65 20.90
C TYR A 11 -16.55 -22.23 19.65
N ILE A 12 -16.25 -22.85 18.52
CA ILE A 12 -16.89 -22.55 17.23
C ILE A 12 -17.45 -23.83 16.65
N LEU A 13 -18.57 -23.70 15.96
CA LEU A 13 -19.23 -24.80 15.27
C LEU A 13 -18.34 -25.32 14.14
N SER A 14 -18.00 -26.61 14.22
CA SER A 14 -17.28 -27.34 13.18
C SER A 14 -18.24 -27.87 12.09
N ASN A 15 -17.68 -28.33 10.97
CA ASN A 15 -18.42 -28.96 9.89
C ASN A 15 -19.10 -30.29 10.31
N GLN A 16 -18.75 -30.84 11.48
CA GLN A 16 -19.33 -32.07 12.03
C GLN A 16 -20.52 -31.79 12.98
N ASN A 17 -21.00 -30.55 13.01
CA ASN A 17 -22.09 -30.09 13.90
C ASN A 17 -21.75 -30.21 15.40
N GLU A 18 -20.47 -30.05 15.73
CA GLU A 18 -19.93 -30.01 17.08
C GLU A 18 -19.28 -28.65 17.36
N LEU A 19 -19.39 -28.20 18.60
CA LEU A 19 -18.66 -27.01 19.07
C LEU A 19 -17.26 -27.45 19.52
N GLU A 20 -16.24 -27.01 18.80
CA GLU A 20 -14.84 -27.31 19.07
C GLU A 20 -14.11 -26.09 19.62
N THR A 21 -13.15 -26.33 20.51
CA THR A 21 -12.32 -25.25 21.06
C THR A 21 -11.48 -24.59 19.97
N ALA A 22 -11.82 -23.34 19.63
CA ALA A 22 -11.06 -22.51 18.72
C ALA A 22 -9.95 -21.72 19.42
N TYR A 23 -10.19 -21.31 20.67
CA TYR A 23 -9.21 -20.65 21.52
C TYR A 23 -9.45 -21.00 22.98
N SER A 24 -8.37 -21.17 23.74
CA SER A 24 -8.43 -21.39 25.18
C SER A 24 -7.20 -20.80 25.86
N SER A 25 -7.40 -19.86 26.78
CA SER A 25 -6.31 -19.26 27.56
C SER A 25 -5.76 -20.22 28.64
N ASN A 26 -6.54 -21.20 29.07
CA ASN A 26 -6.16 -22.22 30.06
C ASN A 26 -5.85 -23.59 29.46
N LYS A 27 -5.65 -23.65 28.12
CA LYS A 27 -5.33 -24.86 27.35
C LYS A 27 -6.40 -25.96 27.44
N LEU A 28 -7.65 -25.61 27.71
CA LEU A 28 -8.77 -26.54 27.67
C LEU A 28 -9.07 -26.90 26.20
N SER A 29 -9.09 -28.19 25.88
CA SER A 29 -9.56 -28.70 24.59
C SER A 29 -10.81 -29.54 24.82
N MET A 30 -11.91 -29.16 24.20
CA MET A 30 -13.20 -29.79 24.41
C MET A 30 -14.00 -29.79 23.10
N LYS A 31 -14.77 -30.86 22.90
CA LYS A 31 -15.78 -30.96 21.84
C LYS A 31 -17.12 -31.23 22.49
N MET A 32 -18.16 -30.56 22.03
CA MET A 32 -19.49 -30.75 22.53
C MET A 32 -20.56 -30.68 21.43
N PRO A 33 -21.58 -31.52 21.45
CA PRO A 33 -22.64 -31.46 20.45
C PRO A 33 -23.45 -30.16 20.59
N VAL A 34 -23.80 -29.57 19.44
CA VAL A 34 -24.69 -28.37 19.42
C VAL A 34 -26.10 -28.70 19.92
N ASN A 35 -26.60 -29.88 19.56
CA ASN A 35 -27.91 -30.36 20.00
C ASN A 35 -27.81 -30.83 21.46
N ASN A 36 -27.89 -29.89 22.38
CA ASN A 36 -27.83 -30.14 23.82
C ASN A 36 -29.03 -29.50 24.51
N PRO A 37 -29.76 -30.25 25.37
CA PRO A 37 -30.93 -29.75 26.10
C PRO A 37 -30.65 -28.45 26.88
N ILE A 38 -29.41 -28.24 27.33
CA ILE A 38 -29.00 -27.03 28.01
C ILE A 38 -29.17 -25.81 27.07
N PHE A 39 -28.63 -25.89 25.87
CA PHE A 39 -28.66 -24.79 24.92
C PHE A 39 -30.05 -24.51 24.39
N ASP A 40 -30.81 -25.56 24.11
CA ASP A 40 -32.22 -25.45 23.67
C ASP A 40 -33.06 -24.73 24.72
N THR A 41 -32.93 -25.10 25.98
CA THR A 41 -33.65 -24.46 27.08
C THR A 41 -33.26 -23.00 27.26
N LEU A 42 -31.96 -22.69 27.17
CA LEU A 42 -31.47 -21.32 27.30
C LEU A 42 -31.97 -20.44 26.15
N LEU A 43 -31.92 -20.92 24.91
CA LEU A 43 -32.40 -20.18 23.75
C LEU A 43 -33.89 -19.95 23.75
N ASN A 44 -34.69 -20.97 24.12
CA ASN A 44 -36.15 -20.86 24.24
C ASN A 44 -36.54 -19.81 25.28
N ASN A 45 -35.74 -19.59 26.31
CA ASN A 45 -35.94 -18.57 27.32
C ASN A 45 -35.18 -17.24 27.04
N ASN A 46 -34.65 -17.05 25.83
CA ASN A 46 -33.88 -15.87 25.45
C ASN A 46 -32.67 -15.57 26.39
N ARG A 47 -32.04 -16.62 26.89
CA ARG A 47 -30.88 -16.55 27.79
C ARG A 47 -29.58 -16.77 27.01
N ASN A 48 -29.14 -15.75 26.28
CA ASN A 48 -27.86 -15.81 25.52
C ASN A 48 -26.65 -15.53 26.39
N VAL A 49 -26.84 -14.98 27.58
CA VAL A 49 -25.80 -14.72 28.60
C VAL A 49 -26.26 -15.34 29.91
N VAL A 50 -25.39 -16.16 30.52
CA VAL A 50 -25.65 -16.82 31.79
C VAL A 50 -24.46 -16.65 32.72
N ILE A 51 -24.71 -16.37 33.97
CA ILE A 51 -23.69 -16.29 35.05
C ILE A 51 -23.97 -17.39 36.07
N ALA A 52 -22.96 -18.14 36.46
CA ALA A 52 -23.10 -19.30 37.39
C ALA A 52 -23.83 -18.96 38.67
N GLN A 53 -23.56 -17.79 39.27
CA GLN A 53 -24.19 -17.39 40.52
C GLN A 53 -25.69 -17.07 40.42
N GLN A 54 -26.24 -16.88 39.22
CA GLN A 54 -27.65 -16.56 38.99
C GLN A 54 -28.54 -17.79 38.68
N ILE A 55 -27.91 -18.94 38.40
CA ILE A 55 -28.65 -20.15 37.95
C ILE A 55 -29.68 -20.58 38.96
N GLU A 56 -29.35 -20.62 40.24
CA GLU A 56 -30.26 -21.07 41.30
C GLU A 56 -31.48 -20.13 41.52
N LYS A 57 -31.34 -18.86 41.12
CA LYS A 57 -32.34 -17.81 41.28
C LYS A 57 -33.20 -17.59 40.04
N ASP A 58 -32.76 -18.10 38.88
CA ASP A 58 -33.47 -17.93 37.61
C ASP A 58 -34.45 -19.07 37.36
N HIS A 59 -35.74 -18.80 37.64
CA HIS A 59 -36.80 -19.78 37.42
C HIS A 59 -36.92 -20.28 35.97
N ALA A 60 -36.42 -19.49 35.00
CA ALA A 60 -36.48 -19.86 33.59
C ALA A 60 -35.53 -21.03 33.23
N VAL A 61 -34.49 -21.28 34.03
CA VAL A 61 -33.51 -22.36 33.80
C VAL A 61 -33.60 -23.45 34.90
N SER A 62 -34.61 -23.42 35.75
CA SER A 62 -34.74 -24.37 36.85
C SER A 62 -34.72 -25.85 36.43
N ALA A 63 -35.24 -26.15 35.23
CA ALA A 63 -35.28 -27.52 34.70
C ALA A 63 -33.87 -28.07 34.32
N ILE A 64 -32.88 -27.22 34.12
CA ILE A 64 -31.52 -27.59 33.69
C ILE A 64 -30.44 -27.11 34.66
N THR A 65 -30.83 -26.73 35.88
CA THR A 65 -29.89 -26.17 36.88
C THR A 65 -28.71 -27.10 37.16
N LYS A 66 -28.96 -28.40 37.26
CA LYS A 66 -27.93 -29.41 37.55
C LYS A 66 -26.96 -29.56 36.38
N GLU A 67 -27.48 -29.71 35.19
CA GLU A 67 -26.69 -29.85 33.97
C GLU A 67 -25.87 -28.62 33.66
N LEU A 68 -26.44 -27.44 33.93
CA LEU A 68 -25.75 -26.18 33.72
C LEU A 68 -24.64 -25.94 34.75
N THR A 69 -24.84 -26.38 36.00
CA THR A 69 -23.79 -26.36 37.02
C THR A 69 -22.63 -27.28 36.64
N GLU A 70 -22.92 -28.51 36.20
CA GLU A 70 -21.93 -29.46 35.73
C GLU A 70 -21.15 -28.92 34.51
N PHE A 71 -21.87 -28.22 33.62
CA PHE A 71 -21.22 -27.54 32.48
C PHE A 71 -20.23 -26.48 32.93
N PHE A 72 -20.56 -25.63 33.88
CA PHE A 72 -19.69 -24.61 34.42
C PHE A 72 -18.47 -25.20 35.16
N GLU A 73 -18.67 -26.29 35.88
CA GLU A 73 -17.56 -27.02 36.52
C GLU A 73 -16.62 -27.65 35.50
N THR A 74 -17.15 -28.32 34.46
CA THR A 74 -16.39 -28.98 33.42
C THR A 74 -15.56 -27.98 32.58
N THR A 75 -16.17 -26.86 32.26
CA THR A 75 -15.52 -25.80 31.47
C THR A 75 -14.65 -24.86 32.32
N LYS A 76 -14.66 -25.03 33.64
CA LYS A 76 -13.99 -24.14 34.62
C LYS A 76 -14.35 -22.69 34.40
N SER A 77 -15.64 -22.45 34.15
CA SER A 77 -16.14 -21.12 33.81
C SER A 77 -17.14 -20.60 34.83
N ASP A 78 -17.40 -19.31 34.82
CA ASP A 78 -18.30 -18.60 35.70
C ASP A 78 -19.35 -17.77 34.92
N ALA A 79 -19.11 -17.60 33.61
CA ALA A 79 -20.04 -16.98 32.67
C ALA A 79 -20.02 -17.67 31.30
N LEU A 80 -21.19 -17.74 30.68
CA LEU A 80 -21.41 -18.34 29.34
C LEU A 80 -22.09 -17.32 28.43
N PHE A 81 -21.64 -17.24 27.20
CA PHE A 81 -22.27 -16.49 26.11
C PHE A 81 -22.56 -17.46 24.98
N ILE A 82 -23.82 -17.52 24.55
CA ILE A 82 -24.23 -18.35 23.41
C ILE A 82 -24.36 -17.47 22.19
N LEU A 83 -23.51 -17.70 21.19
CA LEU A 83 -23.52 -16.97 19.94
C LEU A 83 -24.44 -17.71 18.95
N ASN A 84 -25.59 -17.13 18.65
CA ASN A 84 -26.61 -17.79 17.86
C ASN A 84 -27.35 -16.83 16.93
N GLU A 85 -27.87 -17.36 15.84
CA GLU A 85 -28.77 -16.68 14.91
C GLU A 85 -30.11 -17.44 14.94
N GLY A 86 -31.10 -16.86 15.61
CA GLY A 86 -32.34 -17.59 15.97
C GLY A 86 -32.01 -18.79 16.86
N HIS A 87 -32.39 -20.00 16.45
CA HIS A 87 -32.06 -21.25 17.16
C HIS A 87 -30.69 -21.88 16.71
N ASN A 88 -30.04 -21.30 15.72
CA ASN A 88 -28.79 -21.87 15.20
C ASN A 88 -27.59 -21.32 15.99
N ILE A 89 -26.99 -22.15 16.84
CA ILE A 89 -25.77 -21.81 17.56
C ILE A 89 -24.58 -21.97 16.61
N PHE A 90 -23.73 -20.94 16.55
CA PHE A 90 -22.51 -20.99 15.78
C PHE A 90 -21.25 -20.85 16.65
N GLY A 91 -21.38 -20.53 17.93
CA GLY A 91 -20.27 -20.46 18.85
C GLY A 91 -20.69 -20.28 20.31
N LEU A 92 -19.75 -20.53 21.21
CA LEU A 92 -19.85 -20.24 22.64
C LEU A 92 -18.61 -19.49 23.09
N ILE A 93 -18.77 -18.62 24.07
CA ILE A 93 -17.65 -18.03 24.81
C ILE A 93 -17.89 -18.29 26.30
N THR A 94 -16.88 -18.84 26.98
CA THR A 94 -16.91 -19.00 28.43
C THR A 94 -15.83 -18.15 29.08
N LEU A 95 -16.16 -17.54 30.20
CA LEU A 95 -15.23 -16.78 31.03
C LEU A 95 -15.06 -17.51 32.37
N GLY A 96 -13.83 -17.68 32.81
CA GLY A 96 -13.50 -18.13 34.18
C GLY A 96 -13.89 -17.07 35.21
N LYS A 97 -13.74 -17.36 36.50
CA LYS A 97 -13.95 -16.39 37.60
C LYS A 97 -13.15 -15.12 37.34
N LYS A 98 -13.45 -14.06 38.07
CA LYS A 98 -12.61 -12.85 38.05
C LYS A 98 -11.17 -13.18 38.46
N ALA A 99 -10.22 -12.40 37.98
CA ALA A 99 -8.81 -12.56 38.35
C ALA A 99 -8.57 -12.40 39.89
N SER A 100 -9.49 -11.73 40.58
CA SER A 100 -9.54 -11.69 42.06
C SER A 100 -9.96 -13.01 42.72
N GLY A 101 -10.45 -13.99 41.95
CA GLY A 101 -11.05 -15.22 42.44
C GLY A 101 -12.55 -15.12 42.74
N ASP A 102 -13.13 -13.93 42.67
CA ASP A 102 -14.55 -13.71 42.92
C ASP A 102 -15.41 -14.18 41.74
N HIS A 103 -16.66 -14.47 42.04
CA HIS A 103 -17.72 -14.74 41.08
C HIS A 103 -18.27 -13.45 40.45
N TYR A 104 -18.80 -13.57 39.24
CA TYR A 104 -19.55 -12.48 38.61
C TYR A 104 -20.91 -12.28 39.32
N LYS A 105 -21.32 -11.00 39.42
CA LYS A 105 -22.56 -10.57 40.10
C LYS A 105 -23.54 -9.96 39.09
N GLU A 106 -24.72 -9.59 39.55
CA GLU A 106 -25.76 -8.98 38.73
C GLU A 106 -25.31 -7.71 37.98
N TYR A 107 -24.45 -6.92 38.57
CA TYR A 107 -23.85 -5.77 37.89
C TYR A 107 -23.02 -6.19 36.65
N ASP A 108 -22.29 -7.27 36.77
CA ASP A 108 -21.46 -7.81 35.66
C ASP A 108 -22.35 -8.35 34.54
N TYR A 109 -23.52 -8.91 34.87
CA TYR A 109 -24.52 -9.35 33.88
C TYR A 109 -24.96 -8.21 32.95
N ASN A 110 -25.23 -7.03 33.49
CA ASN A 110 -25.58 -5.85 32.69
C ASN A 110 -24.42 -5.40 31.75
N VAL A 111 -23.20 -5.58 32.18
CA VAL A 111 -22.03 -5.34 31.33
C VAL A 111 -21.91 -6.41 30.24
N PHE A 112 -22.14 -7.67 30.59
CA PHE A 112 -22.06 -8.80 29.67
C PHE A 112 -23.14 -8.75 28.57
N THR A 113 -24.37 -8.34 28.90
CA THR A 113 -25.39 -8.12 27.87
C THR A 113 -25.04 -7.05 26.86
N LYS A 114 -24.31 -6.01 27.28
CA LYS A 114 -23.78 -5.00 26.35
C LYS A 114 -22.61 -5.53 25.54
N LEU A 115 -21.77 -6.37 26.12
CA LEU A 115 -20.62 -6.99 25.45
C LEU A 115 -21.05 -8.10 24.49
N TYR A 116 -22.23 -8.69 24.67
CA TYR A 116 -22.76 -9.76 23.84
C TYR A 116 -22.73 -9.41 22.34
N SER A 117 -23.12 -8.18 21.97
CA SER A 117 -23.13 -7.73 20.58
C SER A 117 -21.74 -7.75 19.95
N TYR A 118 -20.71 -7.41 20.72
CA TYR A 118 -19.32 -7.46 20.24
C TYR A 118 -18.84 -8.91 20.09
N PHE A 119 -19.19 -9.77 21.04
CA PHE A 119 -18.87 -11.20 20.97
C PHE A 119 -19.61 -11.90 19.84
N PHE A 120 -20.85 -11.51 19.58
CA PHE A 120 -21.62 -11.99 18.44
C PHE A 120 -20.94 -11.65 17.12
N VAL A 121 -20.59 -10.38 16.91
CA VAL A 121 -19.89 -9.93 15.69
C VAL A 121 -18.55 -10.64 15.52
N PHE A 122 -17.77 -10.78 16.60
CA PHE A 122 -16.51 -11.50 16.58
C PHE A 122 -16.69 -12.98 16.23
N GLY A 123 -17.62 -13.68 16.87
CA GLY A 123 -17.90 -15.10 16.61
C GLY A 123 -18.45 -15.33 15.19
N TYR A 124 -19.33 -14.44 14.72
CA TYR A 124 -19.83 -14.48 13.35
C TYR A 124 -18.71 -14.30 12.32
N TYR A 125 -17.81 -13.35 12.58
CA TYR A 125 -16.64 -13.13 11.74
C TYR A 125 -15.69 -14.35 11.74
N MET A 126 -15.41 -14.92 12.93
CA MET A 126 -14.57 -16.12 13.05
C MET A 126 -15.18 -17.33 12.32
N ARG A 127 -16.50 -17.53 12.39
CA ARG A 127 -17.20 -18.58 11.62
C ARG A 127 -17.01 -18.40 10.11
N ASN A 128 -17.13 -17.17 9.62
CA ASN A 128 -17.01 -16.89 8.18
C ASN A 128 -15.57 -16.99 7.69
N ILE A 129 -14.58 -16.68 8.54
CA ILE A 129 -13.16 -16.91 8.22
C ILE A 129 -12.84 -18.41 8.10
N SER A 130 -13.53 -19.26 8.84
CA SER A 130 -13.35 -20.71 8.75
C SER A 130 -13.86 -21.31 7.43
N ASN A 131 -14.67 -20.60 6.67
CA ASN A 131 -15.07 -21.03 5.33
C ASN A 131 -13.96 -20.70 4.33
N LYS A 132 -13.10 -21.69 4.09
CA LYS A 132 -11.95 -21.63 3.18
C LYS A 132 -12.31 -21.05 1.81
N ASP A 133 -13.52 -21.31 1.32
CA ASP A 133 -14.02 -20.82 0.04
C ASP A 133 -14.17 -19.28 0.01
N ILE A 134 -14.56 -18.65 1.12
CA ILE A 134 -14.68 -17.17 1.20
C ILE A 134 -13.30 -16.53 1.22
N ILE A 135 -12.35 -17.12 1.94
CA ILE A 135 -10.96 -16.65 1.98
C ILE A 135 -10.35 -16.74 0.58
N ASP A 136 -10.58 -17.83 -0.14
CA ASP A 136 -10.05 -18.02 -1.49
C ASP A 136 -10.67 -17.03 -2.50
N VAL A 137 -11.96 -16.72 -2.39
CA VAL A 137 -12.62 -15.69 -3.19
C VAL A 137 -12.05 -14.31 -2.89
N VAL A 138 -11.97 -13.92 -1.62
CA VAL A 138 -11.42 -12.62 -1.20
C VAL A 138 -9.96 -12.47 -1.63
N ASN A 139 -9.15 -13.51 -1.45
CA ASN A 139 -7.75 -13.50 -1.90
C ASN A 139 -7.63 -13.37 -3.41
N ARG A 140 -8.55 -13.99 -4.17
CA ARG A 140 -8.60 -13.85 -5.63
C ARG A 140 -8.95 -12.43 -6.04
N GLU A 141 -9.95 -11.81 -5.42
CA GLU A 141 -10.34 -10.42 -5.69
C GLU A 141 -9.23 -9.43 -5.32
N ILE A 142 -8.56 -9.64 -4.17
CA ILE A 142 -7.39 -8.85 -3.78
C ILE A 142 -6.28 -8.98 -4.83
N LYS A 143 -5.99 -10.21 -5.28
CA LYS A 143 -4.96 -10.46 -6.29
C LYS A 143 -5.31 -9.81 -7.63
N MET A 144 -6.56 -9.90 -8.07
CA MET A 144 -7.02 -9.25 -9.30
C MET A 144 -6.92 -7.72 -9.20
N SER A 145 -7.36 -7.14 -8.08
CA SER A 145 -7.25 -5.70 -7.82
C SER A 145 -5.78 -5.26 -7.81
N SER A 146 -4.91 -6.04 -7.18
CA SER A 146 -3.46 -5.78 -7.18
C SER A 146 -2.88 -5.79 -8.60
N GLN A 147 -3.26 -6.75 -9.44
CA GLN A 147 -2.80 -6.83 -10.83
C GLN A 147 -3.22 -5.60 -11.66
N ILE A 148 -4.46 -5.13 -11.50
CA ILE A 148 -4.95 -3.92 -12.18
C ILE A 148 -4.13 -2.70 -11.72
N ILE A 149 -3.95 -2.53 -10.42
CA ILE A 149 -3.18 -1.42 -9.86
C ILE A 149 -1.75 -1.46 -10.38
N THR A 150 -1.08 -2.61 -10.33
CA THR A 150 0.29 -2.78 -10.84
C THR A 150 0.39 -2.42 -12.31
N SER A 151 -0.57 -2.86 -13.14
CA SER A 151 -0.56 -2.51 -14.57
C SER A 151 -0.67 -1.00 -14.84
N ILE A 152 -1.38 -0.27 -13.97
CA ILE A 152 -1.47 1.20 -14.07
C ILE A 152 -0.18 1.86 -13.56
N GLN A 153 0.43 1.32 -12.49
CA GLN A 153 1.72 1.79 -11.97
C GLN A 153 2.82 1.65 -13.01
N GLU A 154 2.88 0.49 -13.67
CA GLU A 154 3.88 0.15 -14.70
C GLU A 154 3.61 0.83 -16.05
N ASN A 155 2.46 1.49 -16.22
CA ASN A 155 2.20 2.29 -17.42
C ASN A 155 2.97 3.62 -17.34
N ILE A 156 4.21 3.58 -17.77
CA ILE A 156 5.19 4.67 -17.77
C ILE A 156 5.56 4.96 -19.21
N ASP A 157 5.58 6.22 -19.62
CA ASP A 157 6.01 6.61 -20.95
C ASP A 157 7.50 6.30 -21.12
N HIS A 158 7.88 5.74 -22.26
CA HIS A 158 9.29 5.57 -22.58
C HIS A 158 9.90 6.88 -23.04
N ILE A 159 11.06 7.22 -22.50
CA ILE A 159 11.84 8.34 -22.98
C ILE A 159 12.57 7.88 -24.26
N LYS A 160 12.16 8.43 -25.39
CA LYS A 160 12.78 8.18 -26.69
C LYS A 160 13.77 9.28 -27.05
N ASN A 161 14.47 9.88 -26.09
CA ASN A 161 15.48 10.87 -26.36
C ASN A 161 16.87 10.23 -26.31
N PRO A 162 17.71 10.36 -27.37
CA PRO A 162 19.01 9.70 -27.43
C PRO A 162 20.02 10.25 -26.41
N LYS A 163 19.71 11.36 -25.74
CA LYS A 163 20.56 11.95 -24.71
C LYS A 163 20.45 11.28 -23.35
N VAL A 164 19.46 10.40 -23.14
CA VAL A 164 19.23 9.83 -21.80
C VAL A 164 18.89 8.35 -21.88
N ASP A 165 19.57 7.57 -21.04
CA ASP A 165 19.22 6.20 -20.70
C ASP A 165 18.51 6.20 -19.34
N THR A 166 17.33 5.56 -19.25
CA THR A 166 16.49 5.54 -18.06
C THR A 166 16.30 4.14 -17.53
N GLY A 167 16.43 3.99 -16.23
CA GLY A 167 16.16 2.72 -15.55
C GLY A 167 15.44 2.95 -14.23
N TYR A 168 14.55 2.05 -13.87
CA TYR A 168 13.83 2.15 -12.62
C TYR A 168 13.52 0.79 -12.00
N MET A 169 13.30 0.80 -10.70
CA MET A 169 12.79 -0.32 -9.91
C MET A 169 11.69 0.21 -9.01
N MET A 170 10.56 -0.49 -8.98
CA MET A 170 9.48 -0.30 -8.01
C MET A 170 9.17 -1.65 -7.40
N VAL A 171 9.49 -1.83 -6.14
CA VAL A 171 9.33 -3.11 -5.45
C VAL A 171 8.51 -2.90 -4.18
N PRO A 172 7.25 -3.33 -4.17
CA PRO A 172 6.43 -3.22 -2.98
C PRO A 172 6.85 -4.25 -1.92
N SER A 173 6.83 -3.85 -0.66
CA SER A 173 7.09 -4.72 0.49
C SER A 173 6.00 -5.76 0.70
N HIS A 174 4.80 -5.49 0.22
CA HIS A 174 3.63 -6.36 0.22
C HIS A 174 3.13 -6.56 -1.22
N ASN A 175 1.89 -6.99 -1.39
CA ASN A 175 1.34 -7.23 -2.73
C ASN A 175 1.27 -5.98 -3.61
N ILE A 176 1.10 -4.81 -3.01
CA ILE A 176 1.00 -3.49 -3.66
C ILE A 176 1.43 -2.40 -2.67
N GLY A 177 2.01 -1.31 -3.21
CA GLY A 177 2.54 -0.18 -2.45
C GLY A 177 1.92 1.18 -2.79
N GLY A 178 2.26 2.19 -1.99
CA GLY A 178 1.87 3.59 -2.18
C GLY A 178 2.85 4.40 -3.02
N GLU A 179 3.97 3.81 -3.39
CA GLU A 179 5.01 4.45 -4.18
C GLU A 179 4.74 4.40 -5.68
N PHE A 180 5.26 5.38 -6.40
CA PHE A 180 5.24 5.35 -7.86
C PHE A 180 6.36 6.17 -8.48
N ILE A 181 6.68 5.78 -9.72
CA ILE A 181 7.49 6.54 -10.65
C ILE A 181 6.61 6.81 -11.86
N ASP A 182 6.61 8.04 -12.34
CA ASP A 182 5.96 8.41 -13.60
C ASP A 182 6.92 9.20 -14.47
N LEU A 183 7.02 8.79 -15.73
CA LEU A 183 7.78 9.45 -16.78
C LEU A 183 6.76 9.96 -17.78
N ILE A 184 6.65 11.26 -17.95
CA ILE A 184 5.63 11.89 -18.77
C ILE A 184 6.29 12.69 -19.88
N ARG A 185 6.04 12.30 -21.12
CA ARG A 185 6.50 13.06 -22.28
C ARG A 185 5.58 14.26 -22.46
N LEU A 186 6.13 15.45 -22.39
CA LEU A 186 5.41 16.70 -22.67
C LEU A 186 5.59 17.11 -24.13
N THR A 187 6.81 17.09 -24.61
CA THR A 187 7.21 17.30 -26.00
C THR A 187 8.37 16.35 -26.34
N ASP A 188 8.88 16.39 -27.55
CA ASP A 188 10.05 15.59 -27.95
C ASP A 188 11.30 15.96 -27.13
N THR A 189 11.39 17.20 -26.68
CA THR A 189 12.56 17.72 -25.95
C THR A 189 12.30 17.92 -24.46
N ARG A 190 11.05 17.84 -23.98
CA ARG A 190 10.70 18.09 -22.56
C ARG A 190 9.97 16.91 -21.96
N HIS A 191 10.48 16.41 -20.84
CA HIS A 191 9.89 15.31 -20.09
C HIS A 191 9.81 15.63 -18.60
N LEU A 192 8.69 15.27 -17.99
CA LEU A 192 8.49 15.38 -16.54
C LEU A 192 8.67 14.02 -15.90
N PHE A 193 9.45 13.99 -14.83
CA PHE A 193 9.63 12.84 -13.95
C PHE A 193 8.96 13.11 -12.62
N VAL A 194 8.23 12.15 -12.12
CA VAL A 194 7.69 12.19 -10.77
C VAL A 194 8.08 10.90 -10.05
N VAL A 195 8.75 11.04 -8.92
CA VAL A 195 9.05 9.92 -8.02
C VAL A 195 8.45 10.25 -6.67
N GLY A 196 7.72 9.34 -6.06
CA GLY A 196 7.12 9.65 -4.78
C GLY A 196 6.53 8.48 -4.04
N ASP A 197 6.26 8.76 -2.77
CA ASP A 197 5.56 7.89 -1.84
C ASP A 197 4.35 8.61 -1.24
N LEU A 198 3.21 7.94 -1.26
CA LEU A 198 1.97 8.40 -0.64
C LEU A 198 1.78 7.64 0.68
N SER A 199 1.69 8.38 1.77
CA SER A 199 1.58 7.79 3.10
C SER A 199 0.42 6.80 3.23
N GLY A 200 0.72 5.62 3.78
CA GLY A 200 -0.21 4.52 3.97
C GLY A 200 0.29 3.23 3.35
N LYS A 201 -0.39 2.12 3.61
CA LYS A 201 -0.01 0.80 3.08
C LYS A 201 -1.22 0.07 2.49
N GLY A 202 -0.95 -0.87 1.59
CA GLY A 202 -1.95 -1.74 0.99
C GLY A 202 -2.85 -1.07 -0.04
N ILE A 203 -3.98 -1.72 -0.37
CA ILE A 203 -4.87 -1.36 -1.48
C ILE A 203 -5.31 0.10 -1.45
N ALA A 204 -5.64 0.65 -0.27
CA ALA A 204 -6.12 2.01 -0.17
C ALA A 204 -5.05 3.06 -0.56
N ALA A 205 -3.80 2.86 -0.13
CA ALA A 205 -2.69 3.73 -0.52
C ALA A 205 -2.41 3.63 -2.02
N SER A 206 -2.39 2.40 -2.54
CA SER A 206 -2.15 2.16 -3.97
C SER A 206 -3.25 2.74 -4.87
N MET A 207 -4.52 2.66 -4.46
CA MET A 207 -5.62 3.32 -5.19
C MET A 207 -5.48 4.84 -5.18
N ASN A 208 -5.16 5.43 -4.02
CA ASN A 208 -4.92 6.87 -3.92
C ASN A 208 -3.74 7.30 -4.80
N MET A 209 -2.70 6.47 -4.91
CA MET A 209 -1.56 6.70 -5.79
C MET A 209 -1.99 6.70 -7.28
N VAL A 210 -2.81 5.73 -7.72
CA VAL A 210 -3.35 5.70 -9.09
C VAL A 210 -4.17 6.96 -9.40
N ILE A 211 -4.99 7.41 -8.45
CA ILE A 211 -5.74 8.66 -8.58
C ILE A 211 -4.78 9.85 -8.69
N LEU A 212 -3.76 9.90 -7.82
CA LEU A 212 -2.76 10.97 -7.83
C LEU A 212 -1.99 11.03 -9.16
N LYS A 213 -1.57 9.88 -9.70
CA LYS A 213 -0.93 9.77 -11.01
C LYS A 213 -1.84 10.36 -12.12
N SER A 214 -3.11 10.00 -12.13
CA SER A 214 -4.08 10.50 -13.10
C SER A 214 -4.32 12.02 -12.96
N ILE A 215 -4.39 12.53 -11.74
CA ILE A 215 -4.59 13.95 -11.44
C ILE A 215 -3.37 14.78 -11.85
N ILE A 216 -2.15 14.31 -11.62
CA ILE A 216 -0.93 14.98 -12.08
C ILE A 216 -0.98 15.15 -13.60
N ARG A 217 -1.29 14.09 -14.35
CA ARG A 217 -1.41 14.13 -15.81
C ARG A 217 -2.54 15.07 -16.29
N THR A 218 -3.65 15.14 -15.55
CA THR A 218 -4.74 16.09 -15.84
C THR A 218 -4.28 17.53 -15.62
N TYR A 219 -3.62 17.84 -14.52
CA TYR A 219 -3.14 19.19 -14.24
C TYR A 219 -2.06 19.66 -15.23
N LEU A 220 -1.27 18.72 -15.79
CA LEU A 220 -0.31 19.02 -16.86
C LEU A 220 -0.97 19.58 -18.11
N SER A 221 -2.20 19.17 -18.43
CA SER A 221 -2.96 19.71 -19.57
C SER A 221 -3.63 21.06 -19.26
N GLU A 222 -3.73 21.45 -17.99
CA GLU A 222 -4.43 22.65 -17.55
C GLU A 222 -3.50 23.80 -17.18
N THR A 223 -2.25 23.51 -16.81
CA THR A 223 -1.31 24.54 -16.34
C THR A 223 0.03 24.43 -17.04
N HIS A 224 0.61 25.61 -17.34
CA HIS A 224 1.93 25.73 -17.96
C HIS A 224 3.02 26.12 -16.95
N ASP A 225 2.65 26.45 -15.71
CA ASP A 225 3.57 26.82 -14.64
C ASP A 225 3.92 25.59 -13.79
N PHE A 226 5.20 25.26 -13.72
CA PHE A 226 5.69 24.11 -12.99
C PHE A 226 5.43 24.19 -11.46
N LYS A 227 5.53 25.38 -10.89
CA LYS A 227 5.23 25.64 -9.48
C LYS A 227 3.73 25.54 -9.19
N GLU A 228 2.90 26.01 -10.12
CA GLU A 228 1.44 25.91 -10.04
C GLU A 228 1.00 24.45 -10.06
N LEU A 229 1.60 23.60 -10.92
CA LEU A 229 1.35 22.17 -10.95
C LEU A 229 1.50 21.55 -9.56
N VAL A 230 2.64 21.77 -8.90
CA VAL A 230 2.93 21.21 -7.57
C VAL A 230 1.98 21.76 -6.51
N THR A 231 1.57 23.03 -6.64
CA THR A 231 0.58 23.66 -5.75
C THR A 231 -0.80 23.02 -5.90
N LYS A 232 -1.25 22.75 -7.13
CA LYS A 232 -2.51 22.03 -7.40
C LYS A 232 -2.47 20.62 -6.83
N VAL A 233 -1.35 19.92 -6.98
CA VAL A 233 -1.16 18.56 -6.40
C VAL A 233 -1.24 18.61 -4.87
N ASN A 234 -0.61 19.60 -4.22
CA ASN A 234 -0.73 19.77 -2.76
C ASN A 234 -2.19 19.95 -2.32
N THR A 235 -2.94 20.79 -3.01
CA THR A 235 -4.36 21.04 -2.72
C THR A 235 -5.18 19.75 -2.88
N PHE A 236 -4.94 18.99 -3.96
CA PHE A 236 -5.60 17.71 -4.18
C PHE A 236 -5.31 16.70 -3.07
N VAL A 237 -4.04 16.49 -2.71
CA VAL A 237 -3.65 15.55 -1.65
C VAL A 237 -4.31 15.90 -0.32
N ARG A 238 -4.34 17.20 0.01
CA ARG A 238 -4.90 17.69 1.27
C ARG A 238 -6.43 17.62 1.34
N ASP A 239 -7.12 18.01 0.27
CA ASP A 239 -8.56 18.29 0.30
C ASP A 239 -9.38 17.12 -0.25
N SER A 240 -8.82 16.29 -1.14
CA SER A 240 -9.53 15.22 -1.82
C SER A 240 -9.18 13.83 -1.30
N LEU A 241 -7.99 13.64 -0.72
CA LEU A 241 -7.62 12.37 -0.11
C LEU A 241 -8.01 12.31 1.37
N ARG A 242 -7.86 11.14 1.98
CA ARG A 242 -8.17 10.95 3.40
C ARG A 242 -7.38 11.94 4.25
N LYS A 243 -8.04 12.57 5.21
CA LYS A 243 -7.41 13.53 6.12
C LYS A 243 -6.15 12.95 6.78
N GLY A 244 -5.04 13.67 6.66
CA GLY A 244 -3.74 13.25 7.16
C GLY A 244 -2.89 12.47 6.15
N THR A 245 -3.40 12.22 4.92
CA THR A 245 -2.56 11.70 3.84
C THR A 245 -1.55 12.75 3.41
N ILE A 246 -0.30 12.36 3.25
CA ILE A 246 0.78 13.20 2.75
C ILE A 246 1.46 12.50 1.58
N PHE A 247 2.06 13.30 0.70
CA PHE A 247 2.84 12.81 -0.43
C PHE A 247 4.25 13.38 -0.36
N ALA A 248 5.25 12.51 -0.21
CA ALA A 248 6.65 12.83 -0.38
C ALA A 248 7.02 12.61 -1.84
N GLY A 249 7.39 13.66 -2.57
CA GLY A 249 7.60 13.55 -4.01
C GLY A 249 8.70 14.44 -4.55
N LEU A 250 9.33 13.97 -5.63
CA LEU A 250 10.20 14.73 -6.51
C LEU A 250 9.46 14.98 -7.81
N PHE A 251 9.40 16.23 -8.22
CA PHE A 251 9.00 16.64 -9.56
C PHE A 251 10.23 17.17 -10.28
N ALA A 252 10.58 16.62 -11.43
CA ALA A 252 11.74 17.03 -12.20
C ALA A 252 11.40 17.14 -13.68
N LEU A 253 11.50 18.35 -14.22
CA LEU A 253 11.30 18.66 -15.62
C LEU A 253 12.67 18.73 -16.30
N ILE A 254 12.93 17.86 -17.27
CA ILE A 254 14.15 17.92 -18.09
C ILE A 254 13.82 18.51 -19.44
N ASP A 255 14.62 19.51 -19.80
CA ASP A 255 14.66 20.10 -21.13
C ASP A 255 15.94 19.65 -21.82
N PHE A 256 15.79 18.73 -22.77
CA PHE A 256 16.91 18.16 -23.54
C PHE A 256 17.48 19.11 -24.60
N GLU A 257 16.76 20.18 -24.94
CA GLU A 257 17.24 21.20 -25.85
C GLU A 257 18.29 22.10 -25.18
N THR A 258 18.01 22.43 -23.91
CA THR A 258 18.89 23.26 -23.10
C THR A 258 19.76 22.46 -22.13
N ASP A 259 19.69 21.12 -22.14
CA ASP A 259 20.42 20.22 -21.22
C ASP A 259 20.24 20.65 -19.75
N THR A 260 19.00 20.95 -19.37
CA THR A 260 18.72 21.54 -18.07
C THR A 260 17.59 20.77 -17.37
N MET A 261 17.83 20.40 -16.12
CA MET A 261 16.82 19.84 -15.24
C MET A 261 16.34 20.91 -14.25
N TYR A 262 15.03 21.18 -14.26
CA TYR A 262 14.32 21.96 -13.26
C TYR A 262 13.65 21.01 -12.28
N TYR A 263 13.79 21.22 -10.98
CA TYR A 263 13.19 20.29 -10.02
C TYR A 263 12.65 20.99 -8.78
N ILE A 264 11.61 20.36 -8.20
CA ILE A 264 11.05 20.67 -6.89
C ILE A 264 11.05 19.37 -6.09
N ASN A 265 11.85 19.32 -5.01
CA ASN A 265 11.86 18.18 -4.11
C ASN A 265 10.95 18.46 -2.92
N CYS A 266 9.87 17.71 -2.80
CA CYS A 266 8.85 17.79 -1.75
C CYS A 266 8.96 16.62 -0.77
N GLY A 267 10.17 16.33 -0.25
CA GLY A 267 10.37 15.35 0.82
C GLY A 267 10.99 14.01 0.40
N ILE A 268 11.44 13.84 -0.85
CA ILE A 268 12.24 12.66 -1.22
C ILE A 268 13.59 12.73 -0.48
N PRO A 269 13.99 11.66 0.23
CA PRO A 269 15.14 11.70 1.13
C PRO A 269 16.49 11.69 0.44
N ALA A 270 16.56 11.14 -0.80
CA ALA A 270 17.78 11.13 -1.59
C ALA A 270 17.52 11.46 -3.05
N LEU A 271 18.16 12.54 -3.49
CA LEU A 271 18.40 12.87 -4.87
C LEU A 271 19.91 13.04 -5.00
N MET A 272 20.54 12.19 -5.79
CA MET A 272 21.98 12.13 -5.93
C MET A 272 22.37 12.30 -7.38
N MET A 273 23.53 12.93 -7.62
CA MET A 273 24.09 13.10 -8.94
C MET A 273 25.56 12.64 -8.93
N TYR A 274 25.84 11.63 -9.73
CA TYR A 274 27.20 11.32 -10.11
C TYR A 274 27.62 12.27 -11.23
N THR A 275 28.76 12.87 -11.11
CA THR A 275 29.35 13.70 -12.15
C THR A 275 30.67 13.10 -12.64
N GLN A 276 30.71 12.84 -13.94
CA GLN A 276 31.88 12.20 -14.56
C GLN A 276 33.14 13.08 -14.46
N VAL A 277 32.99 14.41 -14.52
CA VAL A 277 34.10 15.37 -14.48
C VAL A 277 34.90 15.23 -13.18
N TYR A 278 34.24 15.00 -12.07
CA TYR A 278 34.91 14.87 -10.76
C TYR A 278 35.00 13.43 -10.28
N ASN A 279 34.38 12.46 -11.00
CA ASN A 279 34.26 11.07 -10.60
C ASN A 279 33.74 10.94 -9.13
N ASN A 280 32.73 11.70 -8.82
CA ASN A 280 32.16 11.79 -7.47
C ASN A 280 30.65 11.90 -7.49
N VAL A 281 30.01 11.49 -6.38
CA VAL A 281 28.59 11.64 -6.17
C VAL A 281 28.33 12.80 -5.22
N ILE A 282 27.43 13.69 -5.62
CA ILE A 282 26.95 14.80 -4.81
C ILE A 282 25.48 14.55 -4.43
N GLU A 283 25.13 14.87 -3.20
CA GLU A 283 23.74 14.92 -2.78
C GLU A 283 23.10 16.23 -3.22
N ILE A 284 22.01 16.14 -3.97
CA ILE A 284 21.23 17.30 -4.41
C ILE A 284 20.19 17.61 -3.34
N GLN A 285 20.37 18.71 -2.62
CA GLN A 285 19.47 19.08 -1.55
C GLN A 285 18.17 19.69 -2.08
N GLY A 286 17.05 19.20 -1.57
CA GLY A 286 15.73 19.78 -1.73
C GLY A 286 15.39 20.73 -0.57
N SER A 287 14.49 21.68 -0.82
CA SER A 287 14.00 22.62 0.20
C SER A 287 12.47 22.54 0.38
N GLY A 288 11.80 21.60 -0.27
CA GLY A 288 10.36 21.48 -0.24
C GLY A 288 9.83 20.70 0.96
N HIS A 289 8.57 20.97 1.29
CA HIS A 289 7.81 20.25 2.29
C HIS A 289 6.97 19.17 1.61
N VAL A 290 6.68 18.08 2.33
CA VAL A 290 5.74 17.06 1.87
C VAL A 290 4.39 17.69 1.53
N LEU A 291 3.78 17.23 0.44
CA LEU A 291 2.50 17.74 -0.03
C LEU A 291 1.34 17.19 0.82
N GLY A 292 0.27 17.98 0.95
CA GLY A 292 -0.91 17.65 1.76
C GLY A 292 -0.80 18.08 3.23
N PHE A 293 0.39 18.45 3.71
CA PHE A 293 0.59 18.86 5.11
C PHE A 293 0.12 20.29 5.38
N VAL A 294 0.54 21.26 4.54
CA VAL A 294 0.17 22.67 4.69
C VAL A 294 -0.93 23.08 3.70
N LYS A 295 -1.74 24.07 4.06
CA LYS A 295 -2.81 24.57 3.18
C LYS A 295 -2.25 25.29 1.96
N ASP A 296 -1.31 26.19 2.17
CA ASP A 296 -0.62 26.91 1.11
C ASP A 296 0.86 26.48 1.11
N ILE A 297 1.23 25.70 0.10
CA ILE A 297 2.60 25.22 -0.08
C ILE A 297 3.48 26.22 -0.85
N SER A 298 2.89 27.19 -1.54
CA SER A 298 3.58 28.09 -2.47
C SER A 298 4.80 28.81 -1.88
N PRO A 299 4.77 29.28 -0.61
CA PRO A 299 5.95 29.92 0.01
C PRO A 299 7.14 28.96 0.22
N TYR A 300 6.88 27.66 0.25
CA TYR A 300 7.89 26.63 0.52
C TYR A 300 8.39 25.95 -0.77
N LEU A 301 7.80 26.28 -1.92
CA LEU A 301 8.23 25.73 -3.22
C LEU A 301 9.31 26.61 -3.83
N SER A 302 10.45 25.99 -4.13
CA SER A 302 11.55 26.60 -4.87
C SER A 302 11.91 25.73 -6.05
N VAL A 303 11.77 26.23 -7.25
CA VAL A 303 12.28 25.59 -8.46
C VAL A 303 13.79 25.74 -8.46
N LYS A 304 14.49 24.63 -8.47
CA LYS A 304 15.95 24.57 -8.57
C LYS A 304 16.35 24.08 -9.94
N THR A 305 17.55 24.42 -10.37
CA THR A 305 18.07 24.14 -11.72
C THR A 305 19.40 23.45 -11.64
N ILE A 306 19.59 22.43 -12.49
CA ILE A 306 20.86 21.72 -12.68
C ILE A 306 21.12 21.66 -14.18
N LYS A 307 22.34 22.00 -14.58
CA LYS A 307 22.87 21.70 -15.92
C LYS A 307 23.34 20.27 -15.97
N LEU A 308 22.92 19.53 -16.98
CA LEU A 308 23.30 18.16 -17.23
C LEU A 308 24.45 18.14 -18.25
N ASN A 309 25.46 17.36 -17.96
CA ASN A 309 26.58 17.13 -18.86
C ASN A 309 26.63 15.66 -19.22
N ARG A 310 27.23 15.35 -20.37
CA ARG A 310 27.45 13.98 -20.79
C ARG A 310 28.19 13.18 -19.71
N GLY A 311 27.65 12.02 -19.38
CA GLY A 311 28.19 11.12 -18.35
C GLY A 311 27.66 11.42 -16.93
N ASP A 312 26.84 12.46 -16.74
CA ASP A 312 26.18 12.70 -15.47
C ASP A 312 25.06 11.66 -15.26
N ILE A 313 24.91 11.21 -14.01
CA ILE A 313 23.89 10.22 -13.64
C ILE A 313 23.11 10.76 -12.45
N ILE A 314 21.79 10.80 -12.57
CA ILE A 314 20.90 11.18 -11.48
C ILE A 314 20.24 9.92 -10.93
N LEU A 315 20.24 9.77 -9.60
CA LEU A 315 19.49 8.76 -8.88
C LEU A 315 18.54 9.43 -7.89
N ALA A 316 17.27 9.09 -7.98
CA ALA A 316 16.25 9.45 -7.00
C ALA A 316 15.67 8.17 -6.38
N CYS A 317 15.45 8.16 -5.07
CA CYS A 317 14.83 7.02 -4.41
C CYS A 317 13.92 7.46 -3.26
N THR A 318 12.98 6.61 -2.93
CA THR A 318 12.10 6.75 -1.78
C THR A 318 12.82 6.35 -0.48
N ASP A 319 12.18 6.61 0.63
CA ASP A 319 12.75 6.41 1.97
C ASP A 319 12.93 4.94 2.33
N GLY A 320 12.14 4.04 1.74
CA GLY A 320 12.28 2.60 1.96
C GLY A 320 13.66 2.05 1.60
N LEU A 321 14.33 2.63 0.58
CA LEU A 321 15.71 2.24 0.28
C LEU A 321 16.68 2.65 1.40
N ILE A 322 16.57 3.88 1.89
CA ILE A 322 17.55 4.47 2.83
C ILE A 322 17.30 4.00 4.25
N ASN A 323 16.03 3.92 4.66
CA ASN A 323 15.62 3.63 6.02
C ASN A 323 15.57 2.13 6.34
N SER A 324 15.71 1.25 5.36
CA SER A 324 15.76 -0.20 5.57
C SER A 324 16.93 -0.61 6.48
N HIS A 325 16.66 -1.59 7.37
CA HIS A 325 17.61 -2.01 8.39
C HIS A 325 18.15 -3.42 8.15
N SER A 326 19.43 -3.61 8.48
CA SER A 326 20.05 -4.94 8.57
C SER A 326 19.51 -5.73 9.77
N LEU A 327 19.86 -7.02 9.86
CA LEU A 327 19.57 -7.83 11.05
C LEU A 327 20.22 -7.28 12.34
N ARG A 328 21.23 -6.43 12.23
CA ARG A 328 21.89 -5.76 13.36
C ARG A 328 21.29 -4.42 13.72
N GLY A 329 20.26 -3.97 12.99
CA GLY A 329 19.62 -2.68 13.20
C GLY A 329 20.35 -1.48 12.59
N GLU A 330 21.36 -1.71 11.74
CA GLU A 330 22.02 -0.64 10.98
C GLU A 330 21.15 -0.23 9.79
N GLN A 331 21.02 1.07 9.54
CA GLN A 331 20.34 1.56 8.33
C GLN A 331 21.20 1.35 7.07
N PHE A 332 20.57 1.15 5.92
CA PHE A 332 21.25 1.12 4.63
C PHE A 332 21.96 2.45 4.38
N GLY A 333 21.26 3.55 4.55
CA GLY A 333 21.82 4.89 4.54
C GLY A 333 22.15 5.42 3.15
N LYS A 334 22.43 6.71 3.09
CA LYS A 334 22.76 7.42 1.85
C LYS A 334 24.13 7.04 1.31
N GLU A 335 25.07 6.73 2.20
CA GLU A 335 26.46 6.40 1.84
C GLU A 335 26.52 5.13 0.99
N ARG A 336 25.72 4.12 1.29
CA ARG A 336 25.66 2.89 0.48
C ARG A 336 25.00 3.12 -0.88
N VAL A 337 24.02 4.03 -0.95
CA VAL A 337 23.43 4.43 -2.24
C VAL A 337 24.46 5.18 -3.09
N GLN A 338 25.23 6.09 -2.50
CA GLN A 338 26.32 6.80 -3.19
C GLN A 338 27.37 5.81 -3.71
N GLN A 339 27.76 4.85 -2.87
CA GLN A 339 28.74 3.85 -3.27
C GLN A 339 28.21 2.96 -4.40
N ALA A 340 26.94 2.53 -4.33
CA ALA A 340 26.32 1.76 -5.41
C ALA A 340 26.27 2.53 -6.73
N LEU A 341 26.02 3.85 -6.67
CA LEU A 341 26.03 4.71 -7.86
C LEU A 341 27.43 4.83 -8.47
N LEU A 342 28.46 4.99 -7.64
CA LEU A 342 29.87 5.03 -8.08
C LEU A 342 30.31 3.72 -8.72
N ASP A 343 30.10 2.60 -8.02
CA ASP A 343 30.59 1.28 -8.42
C ASP A 343 29.93 0.80 -9.73
N ASN A 344 28.72 1.28 -10.02
CA ASN A 344 27.92 0.83 -11.16
C ASN A 344 27.78 1.88 -12.27
N SER A 345 28.48 3.01 -12.20
CA SER A 345 28.35 4.14 -13.13
C SER A 345 28.57 3.80 -14.61
N THR A 346 29.28 2.71 -14.90
CA THR A 346 29.55 2.24 -16.27
C THR A 346 28.45 1.37 -16.89
N TYR A 347 27.48 0.92 -16.07
CA TYR A 347 26.39 0.06 -16.55
C TYR A 347 25.22 0.90 -17.09
N PRO A 348 24.33 0.30 -17.91
CA PRO A 348 23.06 0.92 -18.29
C PRO A 348 22.20 1.26 -17.07
N ALA A 349 21.38 2.31 -17.18
CA ALA A 349 20.58 2.85 -16.08
C ALA A 349 19.69 1.78 -15.41
N GLN A 350 19.06 0.89 -16.20
CA GLN A 350 18.24 -0.19 -15.67
C GLN A 350 19.06 -1.17 -14.81
N ARG A 351 20.28 -1.49 -15.22
CA ARG A 351 21.17 -2.35 -14.43
C ARG A 351 21.65 -1.68 -13.15
N MET A 352 21.89 -0.37 -13.21
CA MET A 352 22.26 0.40 -12.01
C MET A 352 21.14 0.39 -10.97
N ALA A 353 19.90 0.58 -11.39
CA ALA A 353 18.73 0.47 -10.49
C ALA A 353 18.63 -0.94 -9.86
N GLN A 354 18.81 -2.00 -10.66
CA GLN A 354 18.81 -3.38 -10.20
C GLN A 354 19.93 -3.66 -9.20
N PHE A 355 21.17 -3.28 -9.49
CA PHE A 355 22.31 -3.50 -8.59
C PHE A 355 22.17 -2.73 -7.27
N THR A 356 21.62 -1.52 -7.31
CA THR A 356 21.31 -0.76 -6.09
C THR A 356 20.31 -1.51 -5.23
N PHE A 357 19.24 -2.05 -5.81
CA PHE A 357 18.26 -2.86 -5.10
C PHE A 357 18.84 -4.19 -4.59
N GLU A 358 19.65 -4.89 -5.39
CA GLU A 358 20.33 -6.13 -4.96
C GLU A 358 21.29 -5.87 -3.79
N SER A 359 21.93 -4.71 -3.76
CA SER A 359 22.79 -4.31 -2.65
C SER A 359 22.00 -4.13 -1.36
N LEU A 360 20.79 -3.57 -1.45
CA LEU A 360 19.86 -3.50 -0.33
C LEU A 360 19.47 -4.90 0.17
N LEU A 361 19.05 -5.79 -0.72
CA LEU A 361 18.64 -7.15 -0.35
C LEU A 361 19.78 -7.92 0.36
N LYS A 362 21.00 -7.81 -0.14
CA LYS A 362 22.19 -8.41 0.49
C LYS A 362 22.45 -7.83 1.88
N PHE A 363 22.23 -6.54 2.06
CA PHE A 363 22.43 -5.85 3.33
C PHE A 363 21.37 -6.23 4.37
N MET A 364 20.10 -6.27 3.98
CA MET A 364 18.98 -6.55 4.89
C MET A 364 18.99 -7.99 5.39
N SER A 365 19.22 -8.97 4.52
CA SER A 365 19.15 -10.42 4.82
C SER A 365 17.83 -10.84 5.51
N LYS A 366 16.75 -10.10 5.31
CA LYS A 366 15.39 -10.29 5.85
C LYS A 366 14.36 -9.77 4.84
N GLU A 367 13.08 -9.98 5.12
CA GLU A 367 11.99 -9.41 4.33
C GLU A 367 11.98 -7.88 4.35
N MET A 368 11.50 -7.25 3.28
CA MET A 368 11.42 -5.81 3.16
C MET A 368 10.42 -5.23 4.16
N GLU A 369 10.80 -4.12 4.79
CA GLU A 369 9.98 -3.41 5.79
C GLU A 369 9.08 -2.36 5.15
N ASP A 370 9.52 -1.79 4.03
CA ASP A 370 8.79 -0.76 3.29
C ASP A 370 8.97 -0.92 1.78
N ASP A 371 8.14 -0.22 1.03
CA ASP A 371 8.21 -0.19 -0.43
C ASP A 371 9.51 0.52 -0.87
N VAL A 372 10.06 0.15 -2.02
CA VAL A 372 11.30 0.73 -2.54
C VAL A 372 11.13 1.14 -3.98
N SER A 373 11.31 2.44 -4.25
CA SER A 373 11.37 2.98 -5.61
C SER A 373 12.72 3.62 -5.87
N ILE A 374 13.32 3.27 -6.99
CA ILE A 374 14.61 3.78 -7.46
C ILE A 374 14.46 4.21 -8.91
N LEU A 375 14.81 5.45 -9.24
CA LEU A 375 14.89 5.96 -10.59
C LEU A 375 16.34 6.36 -10.88
N VAL A 376 16.88 5.91 -12.00
CA VAL A 376 18.20 6.28 -12.50
C VAL A 376 18.04 6.90 -13.88
N LEU A 377 18.65 8.06 -14.06
CA LEU A 377 18.74 8.79 -15.34
C LEU A 377 20.20 8.98 -15.67
N LYS A 378 20.67 8.34 -16.73
CA LYS A 378 22.04 8.45 -17.21
C LYS A 378 22.06 9.34 -18.45
N TYR A 379 22.77 10.48 -18.35
CA TYR A 379 22.81 11.47 -19.42
C TYR A 379 23.95 11.14 -20.39
N GLU A 380 23.60 10.53 -21.52
CA GLU A 380 24.56 10.06 -22.52
C GLU A 380 24.13 10.55 -23.91
N TYR A 381 25.09 10.86 -24.79
CA TYR A 381 24.80 11.03 -26.21
C TYR A 381 25.05 9.69 -26.90
N SER A 382 24.03 8.96 -27.33
CA SER A 382 24.23 7.81 -28.21
C SER A 382 24.24 8.27 -29.65
N VAL A 383 25.34 8.02 -30.31
CA VAL A 383 25.51 8.33 -31.75
C VAL A 383 24.73 7.36 -32.65
N GLU A 384 24.35 6.21 -32.11
CA GLU A 384 23.74 5.10 -32.88
C GLU A 384 22.27 5.33 -33.26
N TYR A 385 21.55 6.20 -32.58
CA TYR A 385 20.13 6.43 -32.85
C TYR A 385 19.84 7.30 -34.08
N TYR A 386 20.82 8.06 -34.57
CA TYR A 386 20.64 8.92 -35.76
C TYR A 386 20.77 8.17 -37.09
N GLU A 387 21.36 6.98 -37.11
CA GLU A 387 21.51 6.20 -38.34
C GLU A 387 20.28 5.34 -38.66
N GLU A 388 19.48 4.91 -37.67
CA GLU A 388 18.28 4.11 -37.89
C GLU A 388 17.05 4.96 -38.33
N GLU A 389 16.89 6.20 -37.80
CA GLU A 389 15.77 7.06 -38.24
C GLU A 389 15.98 7.58 -39.68
N THR A 390 17.22 7.85 -40.08
CA THR A 390 17.51 8.28 -41.48
C THR A 390 17.37 7.14 -42.49
N THR A 391 17.51 5.88 -42.09
CA THR A 391 17.30 4.72 -42.95
C THR A 391 15.82 4.32 -43.06
N GLU A 392 14.97 4.56 -42.05
CA GLU A 392 13.53 4.31 -42.15
C GLU A 392 12.80 5.38 -42.97
N GLU A 393 13.19 6.66 -42.89
CA GLU A 393 12.64 7.72 -43.74
C GLU A 393 13.02 7.56 -45.21
N SER A 394 14.23 7.09 -45.51
CA SER A 394 14.65 6.85 -46.90
C SER A 394 14.03 5.61 -47.54
N SER A 395 13.61 4.61 -46.75
CA SER A 395 12.91 3.42 -47.24
C SER A 395 11.41 3.60 -47.41
N THR A 396 10.81 4.64 -46.80
CA THR A 396 9.38 4.97 -46.97
C THR A 396 9.10 5.89 -48.17
N GLU A 397 10.08 6.68 -48.63
CA GLU A 397 9.91 7.52 -49.81
C GLU A 397 9.99 6.76 -51.13
N GLU A 398 10.70 5.63 -51.23
CA GLU A 398 10.74 4.80 -52.44
C GLU A 398 9.51 3.88 -52.66
N ALA A 399 8.70 3.65 -51.61
CA ALA A 399 7.51 2.78 -51.68
C ALA A 399 6.19 3.49 -52.04
N THR A 400 6.17 4.84 -52.12
CA THR A 400 4.97 5.62 -52.38
C THR A 400 4.80 6.17 -53.80
N ALA A 401 5.65 5.74 -54.75
CA ALA A 401 5.59 6.22 -56.15
C ALA A 401 4.68 5.43 -57.08
N GLU A 402 4.04 4.34 -56.64
CA GLU A 402 3.08 3.58 -57.46
C GLU A 402 1.79 3.30 -56.69
N THR A 403 0.91 4.26 -56.55
CA THR A 403 -0.56 4.08 -56.64
C THR A 403 -1.28 5.39 -56.37
N SER A 404 -1.40 6.22 -57.35
CA SER A 404 -2.40 7.30 -57.39
C SER A 404 -3.65 6.80 -58.06
N GLN A 405 -4.74 6.69 -57.31
CA GLN A 405 -6.11 7.13 -57.67
C GLN A 405 -7.13 6.47 -56.73
N ILE A 406 -7.93 7.33 -56.16
CA ILE A 406 -9.34 7.17 -55.81
C ILE A 406 -9.67 7.63 -54.37
N SER A 407 -10.47 8.69 -54.40
CA SER A 407 -11.57 9.21 -53.58
C SER A 407 -11.25 10.05 -52.33
N GLU A 408 -11.63 11.31 -52.52
CA GLU A 408 -12.04 12.28 -51.47
C GLU A 408 -13.16 11.68 -50.62
N ASN A 409 -13.02 11.77 -49.29
CA ASN A 409 -13.97 12.44 -48.38
C ASN A 409 -13.65 12.17 -46.91
N ASP A 410 -13.75 13.26 -46.18
CA ASP A 410 -14.14 13.40 -44.76
C ASP A 410 -13.16 13.20 -43.64
N SER A 411 -13.15 14.31 -42.90
CA SER A 411 -12.85 14.52 -41.48
C SER A 411 -11.37 14.70 -41.05
N ILE A 412 -11.09 15.96 -40.82
CA ILE A 412 -9.93 16.49 -40.09
C ILE A 412 -9.96 15.94 -38.65
N PRO A 413 -8.92 15.27 -38.17
CA PRO A 413 -8.77 15.06 -36.72
C PRO A 413 -8.28 16.35 -36.08
N GLU A 414 -8.99 16.83 -35.06
CA GLU A 414 -8.54 17.87 -34.17
C GLU A 414 -7.13 17.56 -33.63
N GLU A 415 -6.19 18.43 -33.97
CA GLU A 415 -4.87 18.48 -33.38
C GLU A 415 -5.03 18.65 -31.86
N ARG A 416 -4.77 17.61 -31.09
CA ARG A 416 -4.63 17.76 -29.64
C ARG A 416 -3.39 18.59 -29.37
N ALA A 417 -3.58 19.78 -28.82
CA ALA A 417 -2.50 20.62 -28.35
C ALA A 417 -1.61 19.83 -27.36
N GLU A 418 -0.34 19.74 -27.63
CA GLU A 418 0.64 19.14 -26.74
C GLU A 418 0.76 19.96 -25.44
N PRO A 419 0.76 19.33 -24.26
CA PRO A 419 0.91 20.06 -22.99
C PRO A 419 2.34 20.58 -22.85
N SER A 420 2.50 21.91 -22.74
CA SER A 420 3.78 22.54 -22.45
C SER A 420 3.79 23.12 -21.05
N ILE A 421 4.85 22.79 -20.27
CA ILE A 421 5.09 23.39 -18.94
C ILE A 421 6.32 24.29 -19.02
N GLU A 422 6.21 25.49 -18.46
CA GLU A 422 7.35 26.39 -18.27
C GLU A 422 7.90 26.27 -16.83
N PRO A 423 9.23 26.39 -16.64
CA PRO A 423 9.91 26.22 -15.37
C PRO A 423 9.64 27.31 -14.32
#